data_c14afe22069a5a94ffb726056e04a4b1
#
_entry.id   c14afe22069a5a94ffb726056e04a4b1
#
_cell.length_a   1.000
_cell.length_b   1.000
_cell.length_c   1.000
_cell.angle_alpha   90.00
_cell.angle_beta   90.00
_cell.angle_gamma   90.00
#
_symmetry.space_group_name_H-M   'P 1'
#
loop_
_entity.id
_entity.type
_entity.pdbx_description
1 polymer ?
#
loop_
_entity_poly.entity_id
_entity_poly.type
_entity_poly.pdbx_seq_one_letter_code
_entity_poly.pdbx_strand_id
1 'polypeptide(L)'
;DLGRDYLPAVRNAFRQIAEASRRVMASNDNGMLTVSVTPFFASSWLVPRMRSFQESNPEIDLQIVASSALADFSRGSIDVAVRHGAGRYPGLRSDHVLAVEMVAVTAPDLVDRLGAPRCAADLIRWPHIHDADRRGWSLWFQANGVEEFRPPRGASFDDSSLILKAILSGHGAGLLPAAMIAAELASGELVQLLDATLIDEFAYYLVCPEHAQDNPKIAIFRDWILNVEKTQLTDASGEVRNARRLG
;
A
#
# COMPACT_ATOMS: atom_id res chain seq x y z
N ASP A 1 11.59 -47.99 -0.30
CA ASP A 1 11.62 -47.17 -1.53
C ASP A 1 12.73 -46.11 -1.41
N LEU A 2 13.94 -46.46 -1.89
CA LEU A 2 15.21 -45.71 -1.74
C LEU A 2 15.09 -44.21 -2.08
N GLY A 3 14.20 -43.83 -3.00
CA GLY A 3 13.98 -42.42 -3.35
C GLY A 3 13.25 -41.60 -2.30
N ARG A 4 12.39 -42.20 -1.48
CA ARG A 4 11.68 -41.51 -0.40
C ARG A 4 12.58 -41.19 0.79
N ASP A 5 13.55 -42.08 1.08
CA ASP A 5 14.48 -41.89 2.19
C ASP A 5 15.61 -40.92 1.82
N TYR A 6 15.93 -40.81 0.52
CA TYR A 6 16.98 -39.92 0.03
C TYR A 6 16.50 -38.43 -0.08
N LEU A 7 15.24 -38.21 -0.44
CA LEU A 7 14.68 -36.87 -0.69
C LEU A 7 14.80 -35.93 0.51
N PRO A 8 14.53 -36.34 1.77
CA PRO A 8 14.71 -35.48 2.95
C PRO A 8 16.17 -35.07 3.18
N ALA A 9 17.12 -35.99 2.94
CA ALA A 9 18.54 -35.70 3.10
C ALA A 9 19.03 -34.67 2.06
N VAL A 10 18.63 -34.82 0.81
CA VAL A 10 18.95 -33.87 -0.26
C VAL A 10 18.33 -32.50 0.02
N ARG A 11 17.06 -32.42 0.41
CA ARG A 11 16.41 -31.17 0.80
C ARG A 11 17.13 -30.48 1.96
N ASN A 12 17.58 -31.26 2.94
CA ASN A 12 18.30 -30.73 4.10
C ASN A 12 19.68 -30.17 3.68
N ALA A 13 20.39 -30.86 2.80
CA ALA A 13 21.66 -30.40 2.25
C ALA A 13 21.51 -29.09 1.46
N PHE A 14 20.52 -28.99 0.58
CA PHE A 14 20.23 -27.77 -0.16
C PHE A 14 19.83 -26.61 0.76
N ARG A 15 19.07 -26.88 1.83
CA ARG A 15 18.74 -25.89 2.85
C ARG A 15 19.99 -25.38 3.56
N GLN A 16 20.89 -26.26 3.98
CA GLN A 16 22.15 -25.88 4.63
C GLN A 16 23.07 -25.07 3.71
N ILE A 17 23.15 -25.44 2.42
CA ILE A 17 23.90 -24.66 1.42
C ILE A 17 23.28 -23.27 1.25
N ALA A 18 21.96 -23.17 1.12
CA ALA A 18 21.26 -21.90 1.02
C ALA A 18 21.43 -21.02 2.29
N GLU A 19 21.46 -21.64 3.49
CA GLU A 19 21.73 -20.93 4.72
C GLU A 19 23.19 -20.46 4.84
N ALA A 20 24.14 -21.29 4.41
CA ALA A 20 25.56 -20.91 4.38
C ALA A 20 25.82 -19.78 3.37
N SER A 21 25.23 -19.87 2.18
CA SER A 21 25.33 -18.81 1.16
C SER A 21 24.71 -17.50 1.65
N ARG A 22 23.57 -17.55 2.36
CA ARG A 22 22.95 -16.36 2.97
C ARG A 22 23.83 -15.75 4.06
N ARG A 23 24.50 -16.56 4.91
CA ARG A 23 25.44 -16.04 5.93
C ARG A 23 26.63 -15.32 5.28
N VAL A 24 27.15 -15.87 4.19
CA VAL A 24 28.26 -15.25 3.45
C VAL A 24 27.80 -13.95 2.75
N MET A 25 26.57 -13.91 2.20
CA MET A 25 25.99 -12.69 1.64
C MET A 25 25.68 -11.65 2.70
N ALA A 26 25.18 -12.07 3.87
CA ALA A 26 24.93 -11.17 5.01
C ALA A 26 26.23 -10.59 5.61
N SER A 27 27.35 -11.29 5.52
CA SER A 27 28.65 -10.75 5.93
C SER A 27 29.25 -9.71 4.96
N ASN A 28 28.71 -9.64 3.74
CA ASN A 28 28.98 -8.60 2.73
C ASN A 28 27.91 -7.49 2.74
N ASP A 29 27.27 -7.29 3.88
CA ASP A 29 26.11 -6.40 4.01
C ASP A 29 26.55 -4.93 3.96
N ASN A 30 26.47 -4.35 2.76
CA ASN A 30 26.77 -2.94 2.49
C ASN A 30 25.73 -1.96 3.07
N GLY A 31 24.97 -2.35 4.10
CA GLY A 31 23.92 -1.48 4.66
C GLY A 31 22.65 -1.38 3.78
N MET A 32 22.61 -2.00 2.61
CA MET A 32 21.45 -1.92 1.70
C MET A 32 20.29 -2.78 2.18
N LEU A 33 19.07 -2.21 2.16
CA LEU A 33 17.80 -2.89 2.39
C LEU A 33 16.94 -2.78 1.14
N THR A 34 16.61 -3.91 0.52
CA THR A 34 15.76 -3.96 -0.68
C THR A 34 14.31 -4.21 -0.28
N VAL A 35 13.47 -3.22 -0.54
CA VAL A 35 12.04 -3.23 -0.21
C VAL A 35 11.21 -3.32 -1.48
N SER A 36 10.45 -4.41 -1.66
CA SER A 36 9.52 -4.54 -2.78
C SER A 36 8.14 -4.06 -2.37
N VAL A 37 7.55 -3.15 -3.14
CA VAL A 37 6.23 -2.56 -2.84
C VAL A 37 5.37 -2.45 -4.11
N THR A 38 4.05 -2.34 -3.96
CA THR A 38 3.20 -2.01 -5.11
C THR A 38 3.48 -0.58 -5.58
N PRO A 39 3.39 -0.28 -6.89
CA PRO A 39 3.73 1.04 -7.42
C PRO A 39 2.97 2.18 -6.74
N PHE A 40 1.66 2.01 -6.55
CA PHE A 40 0.84 3.03 -5.91
C PHE A 40 1.20 3.26 -4.44
N PHE A 41 1.46 2.19 -3.67
CA PHE A 41 1.95 2.33 -2.29
C PHE A 41 3.31 3.03 -2.24
N ALA A 42 4.20 2.68 -3.17
CA ALA A 42 5.51 3.34 -3.25
C ALA A 42 5.37 4.85 -3.43
N SER A 43 4.67 5.28 -4.49
CA SER A 43 4.60 6.71 -4.86
C SER A 43 3.77 7.55 -3.90
N SER A 44 2.65 7.02 -3.42
CA SER A 44 1.66 7.79 -2.69
C SER A 44 1.82 7.73 -1.17
N TRP A 45 2.36 6.63 -0.64
CA TRP A 45 2.48 6.47 0.81
C TRP A 45 3.92 6.41 1.30
N LEU A 46 4.77 5.55 0.68
CA LEU A 46 6.11 5.26 1.19
C LEU A 46 7.08 6.43 0.93
N VAL A 47 7.23 6.84 -0.34
CA VAL A 47 8.20 7.87 -0.74
C VAL A 47 8.02 9.19 0.00
N PRO A 48 6.80 9.74 0.19
CA PRO A 48 6.60 10.97 0.96
C PRO A 48 7.09 10.88 2.42
N ARG A 49 7.19 9.67 2.98
CA ARG A 49 7.58 9.40 4.37
C ARG A 49 9.04 8.96 4.53
N MET A 50 9.72 8.57 3.45
CA MET A 50 11.08 8.01 3.49
C MET A 50 12.12 8.93 4.14
N ARG A 51 11.93 10.24 4.06
CA ARG A 51 12.86 11.21 4.64
C ARG A 51 13.06 10.94 6.14
N SER A 52 12.00 10.70 6.89
CA SER A 52 12.08 10.42 8.34
C SER A 52 12.86 9.13 8.64
N PHE A 53 12.75 8.13 7.78
CA PHE A 53 13.53 6.89 7.91
C PHE A 53 15.02 7.15 7.68
N GLN A 54 15.36 7.85 6.60
CA GLN A 54 16.75 8.13 6.20
C GLN A 54 17.48 9.03 7.22
N GLU A 55 16.78 10.03 7.76
CA GLU A 55 17.34 10.92 8.79
C GLU A 55 17.63 10.15 10.10
N SER A 56 16.80 9.16 10.44
CA SER A 56 16.96 8.36 11.65
C SER A 56 17.93 7.19 11.49
N ASN A 57 18.19 6.73 10.27
CA ASN A 57 18.97 5.53 9.97
C ASN A 57 19.90 5.78 8.77
N PRO A 58 20.87 6.72 8.88
CA PRO A 58 21.72 7.12 7.77
C PRO A 58 22.67 6.01 7.27
N GLU A 59 22.83 4.94 8.06
CA GLU A 59 23.63 3.76 7.73
C GLU A 59 22.89 2.73 6.85
N ILE A 60 21.57 2.91 6.65
CA ILE A 60 20.77 1.99 5.85
C ILE A 60 20.44 2.60 4.49
N ASP A 61 21.00 2.05 3.44
CA ASP A 61 20.63 2.38 2.07
C ASP A 61 19.35 1.65 1.67
N LEU A 62 18.30 2.39 1.26
CA LEU A 62 17.05 1.82 0.79
C LEU A 62 17.04 1.66 -0.73
N GLN A 63 16.80 0.44 -1.19
CA GLN A 63 16.45 0.15 -2.57
C GLN A 63 14.96 -0.17 -2.67
N ILE A 64 14.18 0.68 -3.32
CA ILE A 64 12.75 0.46 -3.53
C ILE A 64 12.51 -0.18 -4.90
N VAL A 65 11.89 -1.36 -4.90
CA VAL A 65 11.50 -2.09 -6.11
C VAL A 65 9.98 -2.02 -6.24
N ALA A 66 9.49 -1.15 -7.11
CA ALA A 66 8.06 -1.01 -7.38
C ALA A 66 7.60 -2.15 -8.31
N SER A 67 6.77 -3.07 -7.78
CA SER A 67 6.26 -4.23 -8.54
C SER A 67 4.98 -4.77 -7.91
N SER A 68 3.98 -5.06 -8.75
CA SER A 68 2.75 -5.76 -8.35
C SER A 68 2.91 -7.29 -8.31
N ALA A 69 4.02 -7.83 -8.82
CA ALA A 69 4.31 -9.26 -8.78
C ALA A 69 4.57 -9.74 -7.34
N LEU A 70 4.29 -11.02 -7.08
CA LEU A 70 4.67 -11.63 -5.81
C LEU A 70 6.18 -11.52 -5.59
N ALA A 71 6.58 -11.14 -4.37
CA ALA A 71 7.98 -11.05 -4.01
C ALA A 71 8.61 -12.46 -3.96
N ASP A 72 9.67 -12.65 -4.72
CA ASP A 72 10.47 -13.88 -4.67
C ASP A 72 11.66 -13.68 -3.72
N PHE A 73 11.49 -14.09 -2.48
CA PHE A 73 12.54 -14.04 -1.45
C PHE A 73 13.62 -15.11 -1.64
N SER A 74 13.39 -16.13 -2.48
CA SER A 74 14.32 -17.25 -2.63
C SER A 74 15.63 -16.85 -3.31
N ARG A 75 15.60 -15.80 -4.12
CA ARG A 75 16.76 -15.28 -4.84
C ARG A 75 17.62 -14.31 -4.03
N GLY A 76 17.19 -13.94 -2.82
CA GLY A 76 17.93 -13.02 -1.96
C GLY A 76 18.03 -11.58 -2.48
N SER A 77 17.25 -11.23 -3.50
CA SER A 77 17.22 -9.88 -4.10
C SER A 77 16.22 -8.94 -3.44
N ILE A 78 15.38 -9.45 -2.55
CA ILE A 78 14.35 -8.71 -1.80
C ILE A 78 14.46 -9.13 -0.35
N ASP A 79 14.59 -8.17 0.56
CA ASP A 79 14.65 -8.40 2.01
C ASP A 79 13.25 -8.39 2.64
N VAL A 80 12.45 -7.39 2.27
CA VAL A 80 11.06 -7.23 2.73
C VAL A 80 10.15 -6.82 1.58
N ALA A 81 8.86 -7.05 1.74
CA ALA A 81 7.88 -6.54 0.78
C ALA A 81 6.66 -5.96 1.49
N VAL A 82 6.04 -4.93 0.89
CA VAL A 82 4.71 -4.46 1.31
C VAL A 82 3.71 -4.89 0.26
N ARG A 83 2.67 -5.58 0.70
CA ARG A 83 1.67 -6.18 -0.20
C ARG A 83 0.25 -5.89 0.30
N HIS A 84 -0.64 -5.58 -0.63
CA HIS A 84 -2.07 -5.55 -0.41
C HIS A 84 -2.63 -6.97 -0.49
N GLY A 85 -3.35 -7.40 0.54
CA GLY A 85 -3.89 -8.75 0.61
C GLY A 85 -4.48 -9.11 1.96
N ALA A 86 -4.79 -10.40 2.15
CA ALA A 86 -5.45 -10.92 3.35
C ALA A 86 -4.51 -11.14 4.56
N GLY A 87 -3.24 -10.80 4.45
CA GLY A 87 -2.26 -10.94 5.54
C GLY A 87 -1.78 -12.36 5.83
N ARG A 88 -2.14 -13.33 5.00
CA ARG A 88 -1.75 -14.74 5.20
C ARG A 88 -0.79 -15.16 4.10
N TYR A 89 0.48 -15.27 4.47
CA TYR A 89 1.58 -15.62 3.56
C TYR A 89 2.36 -16.79 4.16
N PRO A 90 2.17 -18.05 3.70
CA PRO A 90 2.84 -19.23 4.27
C PRO A 90 4.36 -19.08 4.26
N GLY A 91 5.01 -19.34 5.43
CA GLY A 91 6.47 -19.24 5.60
C GLY A 91 7.02 -17.82 5.68
N LEU A 92 6.14 -16.81 5.72
CA LEU A 92 6.51 -15.42 5.90
C LEU A 92 5.91 -14.86 7.19
N ARG A 93 6.67 -14.05 7.88
CA ARG A 93 6.13 -13.13 8.88
C ARG A 93 5.34 -12.05 8.17
N SER A 94 4.18 -11.68 8.72
CA SER A 94 3.27 -10.69 8.17
C SER A 94 2.82 -9.74 9.27
N ASP A 95 3.16 -8.46 9.14
CA ASP A 95 2.78 -7.42 10.08
C ASP A 95 1.82 -6.44 9.38
N HIS A 96 0.69 -6.13 9.99
CA HIS A 96 -0.31 -5.20 9.45
C HIS A 96 0.24 -3.76 9.44
N VAL A 97 0.27 -3.13 8.26
CA VAL A 97 0.76 -1.75 8.09
C VAL A 97 -0.40 -0.76 8.05
N LEU A 98 -1.37 -0.99 7.17
CA LEU A 98 -2.40 0.01 6.87
C LEU A 98 -3.69 -0.67 6.43
N ALA A 99 -4.80 -0.34 7.09
CA ALA A 99 -6.15 -0.68 6.62
C ALA A 99 -6.50 0.15 5.38
N VAL A 100 -7.29 -0.42 4.49
CA VAL A 100 -7.69 0.23 3.25
C VAL A 100 -9.14 0.69 3.35
N GLU A 101 -9.30 2.00 3.42
CA GLU A 101 -10.60 2.67 3.39
C GLU A 101 -10.77 3.36 2.03
N MET A 102 -11.64 2.81 1.18
CA MET A 102 -11.90 3.32 -0.16
C MET A 102 -12.90 4.46 -0.12
N VAL A 103 -12.52 5.60 -0.68
CA VAL A 103 -13.35 6.80 -0.79
C VAL A 103 -13.62 7.16 -2.26
N ALA A 104 -14.81 7.69 -2.53
CA ALA A 104 -15.16 8.20 -3.86
C ALA A 104 -14.62 9.61 -4.03
N VAL A 105 -13.77 9.81 -5.03
CA VAL A 105 -13.08 11.08 -5.29
C VAL A 105 -13.12 11.49 -6.75
N THR A 106 -12.96 12.79 -6.99
CA THR A 106 -12.85 13.36 -8.34
C THR A 106 -12.03 14.66 -8.31
N ALA A 107 -11.65 15.15 -9.49
CA ALA A 107 -11.14 16.52 -9.64
C ALA A 107 -12.28 17.54 -9.42
N PRO A 108 -12.00 18.73 -8.83
CA PRO A 108 -13.00 19.77 -8.54
C PRO A 108 -13.86 20.16 -9.74
N ASP A 109 -13.25 20.29 -10.91
CA ASP A 109 -13.95 20.68 -12.16
C ASP A 109 -15.13 19.79 -12.51
N LEU A 110 -15.11 18.51 -12.11
CA LEU A 110 -16.21 17.60 -12.37
C LEU A 110 -17.40 17.90 -11.44
N VAL A 111 -17.13 18.28 -10.20
CA VAL A 111 -18.16 18.73 -9.24
C VAL A 111 -18.80 20.03 -9.71
N ASP A 112 -18.01 20.98 -10.25
CA ASP A 112 -18.52 22.24 -10.79
C ASP A 112 -19.47 22.02 -11.99
N ARG A 113 -19.19 21.00 -12.80
CA ARG A 113 -20.01 20.65 -13.99
C ARG A 113 -21.27 19.87 -13.66
N LEU A 114 -21.21 18.95 -12.71
CA LEU A 114 -22.30 17.99 -12.43
C LEU A 114 -23.12 18.35 -11.19
N GLY A 115 -22.61 19.26 -10.36
CA GLY A 115 -23.15 19.60 -9.04
C GLY A 115 -22.66 18.61 -7.96
N ALA A 116 -22.55 19.08 -6.72
CA ALA A 116 -22.12 18.22 -5.61
C ALA A 116 -23.16 17.13 -5.30
N PRO A 117 -22.78 15.85 -5.20
CA PRO A 117 -23.68 14.76 -4.85
C PRO A 117 -24.10 14.89 -3.37
N ARG A 118 -25.33 14.51 -3.06
CA ARG A 118 -25.89 14.51 -1.69
C ARG A 118 -25.99 13.11 -1.10
N CYS A 119 -25.99 12.08 -1.96
CA CYS A 119 -26.04 10.68 -1.56
C CYS A 119 -25.38 9.80 -2.62
N ALA A 120 -25.13 8.53 -2.27
CA ALA A 120 -24.49 7.57 -3.18
C ALA A 120 -25.26 7.40 -4.50
N ALA A 121 -26.60 7.42 -4.46
CA ALA A 121 -27.41 7.28 -5.66
C ALA A 121 -27.21 8.40 -6.71
N ASP A 122 -26.81 9.59 -6.29
CA ASP A 122 -26.51 10.70 -7.22
C ASP A 122 -25.30 10.37 -8.12
N LEU A 123 -24.37 9.53 -7.62
CA LEU A 123 -23.17 9.14 -8.34
C LEU A 123 -23.43 8.09 -9.43
N ILE A 124 -24.60 7.45 -9.48
CA ILE A 124 -24.91 6.39 -10.47
C ILE A 124 -24.70 6.89 -11.92
N ARG A 125 -25.00 8.15 -12.18
CA ARG A 125 -24.93 8.76 -13.53
C ARG A 125 -23.60 9.45 -13.82
N TRP A 126 -22.67 9.46 -12.88
CA TRP A 126 -21.37 10.07 -13.09
C TRP A 126 -20.48 9.20 -13.98
N PRO A 127 -19.54 9.78 -14.71
CA PRO A 127 -18.50 9.00 -15.37
C PRO A 127 -17.64 8.31 -14.33
N HIS A 128 -17.52 6.98 -14.41
CA HIS A 128 -16.73 6.18 -13.49
C HIS A 128 -15.41 5.73 -14.11
N ILE A 129 -14.36 5.80 -13.32
CA ILE A 129 -13.07 5.16 -13.57
C ILE A 129 -13.05 3.89 -12.74
N HIS A 130 -12.67 2.77 -13.36
CA HIS A 130 -12.73 1.44 -12.77
C HIS A 130 -11.35 0.87 -12.51
N ASP A 131 -11.26 0.01 -11.50
CA ASP A 131 -10.21 -0.98 -11.34
C ASP A 131 -10.32 -2.10 -12.39
N ALA A 132 -9.32 -2.99 -12.44
CA ALA A 132 -9.24 -4.03 -13.45
C ALA A 132 -10.41 -5.02 -13.41
N ASP A 133 -10.89 -5.38 -12.22
CA ASP A 133 -12.00 -6.32 -12.03
C ASP A 133 -13.39 -5.64 -12.06
N ARG A 134 -13.41 -4.32 -12.06
CA ARG A 134 -14.61 -3.46 -12.12
C ARG A 134 -15.61 -3.68 -10.99
N ARG A 135 -15.20 -4.29 -9.88
CA ARG A 135 -16.06 -4.61 -8.74
C ARG A 135 -16.13 -3.50 -7.71
N GLY A 136 -15.11 -2.66 -7.63
CA GLY A 136 -14.97 -1.64 -6.58
C GLY A 136 -16.21 -0.77 -6.44
N TRP A 137 -16.71 -0.20 -7.53
CA TRP A 137 -17.91 0.63 -7.49
C TRP A 137 -19.17 -0.14 -7.08
N SER A 138 -19.33 -1.39 -7.53
CA SER A 138 -20.51 -2.20 -7.12
C SER A 138 -20.49 -2.47 -5.61
N LEU A 139 -19.33 -2.80 -5.05
CA LEU A 139 -19.15 -3.02 -3.62
C LEU A 139 -19.38 -1.73 -2.83
N TRP A 140 -18.83 -0.61 -3.33
CA TRP A 140 -18.99 0.69 -2.68
C TRP A 140 -20.46 1.14 -2.67
N PHE A 141 -21.17 1.01 -3.78
CA PHE A 141 -22.59 1.34 -3.86
C PHE A 141 -23.44 0.45 -2.94
N GLN A 142 -23.16 -0.85 -2.92
CA GLN A 142 -23.86 -1.79 -2.03
C GLN A 142 -23.64 -1.45 -0.56
N ALA A 143 -22.39 -1.14 -0.16
CA ALA A 143 -22.07 -0.73 1.21
C ALA A 143 -22.76 0.58 1.61
N ASN A 144 -23.12 1.42 0.64
CA ASN A 144 -23.79 2.71 0.84
C ASN A 144 -25.28 2.72 0.44
N GLY A 145 -25.93 1.55 0.50
CA GLY A 145 -27.39 1.41 0.39
C GLY A 145 -27.96 1.45 -1.04
N VAL A 146 -27.13 1.28 -2.05
CA VAL A 146 -27.55 1.16 -3.45
C VAL A 146 -27.37 -0.28 -3.90
N GLU A 147 -28.45 -1.07 -3.86
CA GLU A 147 -28.41 -2.53 -4.09
C GLU A 147 -28.22 -2.92 -5.56
N GLU A 148 -28.83 -2.18 -6.49
CA GLU A 148 -28.80 -2.49 -7.91
C GLU A 148 -27.93 -1.46 -8.67
N PHE A 149 -26.63 -1.67 -8.69
CA PHE A 149 -25.71 -0.90 -9.52
C PHE A 149 -25.03 -1.79 -10.55
N ARG A 150 -25.15 -1.44 -11.81
CA ARG A 150 -24.38 -2.04 -12.90
C ARG A 150 -23.33 -1.06 -13.36
N PRO A 151 -22.04 -1.40 -13.24
CA PRO A 151 -20.96 -0.51 -13.67
C PRO A 151 -21.17 -0.10 -15.13
N PRO A 152 -21.24 1.22 -15.44
CA PRO A 152 -21.34 1.68 -16.82
C PRO A 152 -20.04 1.34 -17.58
N ARG A 153 -20.09 1.47 -18.89
CA ARG A 153 -18.86 1.42 -19.71
C ARG A 153 -17.96 2.58 -19.33
N GLY A 154 -16.66 2.34 -19.26
CA GLY A 154 -15.66 3.35 -18.90
C GLY A 154 -14.26 2.78 -18.96
N ALA A 155 -13.26 3.62 -18.77
CA ALA A 155 -11.87 3.19 -18.66
C ALA A 155 -11.67 2.35 -17.39
N SER A 156 -10.85 1.31 -17.50
CA SER A 156 -10.39 0.52 -16.36
C SER A 156 -8.87 0.41 -16.39
N PHE A 157 -8.27 0.38 -15.22
CA PHE A 157 -6.83 0.33 -15.04
C PHE A 157 -6.47 -0.73 -14.02
N ASP A 158 -5.35 -1.39 -14.20
CA ASP A 158 -4.78 -2.39 -13.31
C ASP A 158 -3.83 -1.80 -12.25
N ASP A 159 -3.53 -0.50 -12.37
CA ASP A 159 -2.69 0.25 -11.44
C ASP A 159 -3.42 1.49 -10.92
N SER A 160 -3.50 1.63 -9.60
CA SER A 160 -4.19 2.75 -8.95
C SER A 160 -3.51 4.10 -9.19
N SER A 161 -2.22 4.13 -9.55
CA SER A 161 -1.55 5.38 -9.95
C SER A 161 -2.13 5.92 -11.26
N LEU A 162 -2.53 5.03 -12.18
CA LEU A 162 -3.22 5.43 -13.42
C LEU A 162 -4.66 5.88 -13.14
N ILE A 163 -5.34 5.22 -12.19
CA ILE A 163 -6.67 5.67 -11.73
C ILE A 163 -6.58 7.09 -11.17
N LEU A 164 -5.64 7.34 -10.24
CA LEU A 164 -5.40 8.67 -9.69
C LEU A 164 -5.13 9.71 -10.80
N LYS A 165 -4.25 9.37 -11.75
CA LYS A 165 -3.94 10.28 -12.86
C LYS A 165 -5.14 10.57 -13.75
N ALA A 166 -5.97 9.58 -14.04
CA ALA A 166 -7.19 9.75 -14.82
C ALA A 166 -8.21 10.64 -14.10
N ILE A 167 -8.36 10.48 -12.77
CA ILE A 167 -9.22 11.34 -11.95
C ILE A 167 -8.73 12.78 -11.99
N LEU A 168 -7.45 13.03 -11.70
CA LEU A 168 -6.83 14.36 -11.74
C LEU A 168 -6.93 15.02 -13.12
N SER A 169 -7.01 14.22 -14.18
CA SER A 169 -7.23 14.72 -15.56
C SER A 169 -8.71 14.95 -15.90
N GLY A 170 -9.63 14.85 -14.94
CA GLY A 170 -11.05 15.15 -15.10
C GLY A 170 -11.85 14.09 -15.88
N HIS A 171 -11.35 12.86 -16.02
CA HIS A 171 -12.03 11.81 -16.80
C HIS A 171 -13.23 11.20 -16.08
N GLY A 172 -13.34 11.36 -14.75
CA GLY A 172 -14.44 10.80 -13.98
C GLY A 172 -14.17 10.74 -12.49
N ALA A 173 -15.10 10.13 -11.77
CA ALA A 173 -14.93 9.76 -10.37
C ALA A 173 -14.29 8.37 -10.26
N GLY A 174 -13.45 8.17 -9.26
CA GLY A 174 -12.83 6.89 -8.96
C GLY A 174 -12.85 6.57 -7.48
N LEU A 175 -12.56 5.32 -7.16
CA LEU A 175 -12.39 4.84 -5.79
C LEU A 175 -10.91 4.68 -5.51
N LEU A 176 -10.41 5.33 -4.46
CA LEU A 176 -9.02 5.25 -4.04
C LEU A 176 -8.92 5.15 -2.51
N PRO A 177 -7.87 4.50 -1.98
CA PRO A 177 -7.62 4.47 -0.54
C PRO A 177 -7.34 5.88 0.00
N ALA A 178 -8.10 6.33 0.99
CA ALA A 178 -7.99 7.67 1.57
C ALA A 178 -6.56 8.02 2.02
N ALA A 179 -5.88 7.10 2.69
CA ALA A 179 -4.51 7.29 3.17
C ALA A 179 -3.48 7.48 2.05
N MET A 180 -3.78 7.01 0.83
CA MET A 180 -2.87 7.11 -0.33
C MET A 180 -3.02 8.43 -1.10
N ILE A 181 -4.12 9.15 -0.88
CA ILE A 181 -4.46 10.40 -1.58
C ILE A 181 -4.63 11.58 -0.62
N ALA A 182 -4.12 11.43 0.60
CA ALA A 182 -4.25 12.46 1.64
C ALA A 182 -3.64 13.82 1.22
N ALA A 183 -2.55 13.79 0.44
CA ALA A 183 -1.90 14.99 -0.05
C ALA A 183 -2.77 15.72 -1.09
N GLU A 184 -3.35 15.01 -2.04
CA GLU A 184 -4.22 15.54 -3.09
C GLU A 184 -5.55 16.06 -2.52
N LEU A 185 -6.08 15.42 -1.48
CA LEU A 185 -7.24 15.92 -0.74
C LEU A 185 -6.90 17.20 0.04
N ALA A 186 -5.74 17.23 0.71
CA ALA A 186 -5.29 18.40 1.47
C ALA A 186 -4.96 19.60 0.58
N SER A 187 -4.40 19.38 -0.62
CA SER A 187 -4.11 20.44 -1.59
C SER A 187 -5.35 20.94 -2.34
N GLY A 188 -6.47 20.17 -2.30
CA GLY A 188 -7.68 20.45 -3.07
C GLY A 188 -7.58 20.03 -4.55
N GLU A 189 -6.55 19.29 -4.96
CA GLU A 189 -6.47 18.69 -6.30
C GLU A 189 -7.51 17.58 -6.47
N LEU A 190 -7.89 16.92 -5.37
CA LEU A 190 -9.01 15.99 -5.30
C LEU A 190 -10.06 16.47 -4.30
N VAL A 191 -11.31 16.14 -4.60
CA VAL A 191 -12.45 16.34 -3.71
C VAL A 191 -13.06 14.97 -3.39
N GLN A 192 -13.22 14.69 -2.10
CA GLN A 192 -14.02 13.56 -1.65
C GLN A 192 -15.50 13.89 -1.86
N LEU A 193 -16.21 13.01 -2.55
CA LEU A 193 -17.57 13.29 -3.01
C LEU A 193 -18.62 13.15 -1.91
N LEU A 194 -18.40 12.23 -0.97
CA LEU A 194 -19.29 11.92 0.16
C LEU A 194 -18.46 11.40 1.32
N ASP A 195 -18.98 11.53 2.55
CA ASP A 195 -18.40 10.89 3.74
C ASP A 195 -18.62 9.36 3.78
N ALA A 196 -19.07 8.82 2.66
CA ALA A 196 -19.35 7.41 2.45
C ALA A 196 -18.08 6.66 2.07
N THR A 197 -17.81 5.56 2.75
CA THR A 197 -16.59 4.77 2.57
C THR A 197 -16.90 3.30 2.35
N LEU A 198 -15.91 2.55 1.89
CA LEU A 198 -15.91 1.10 1.84
C LEU A 198 -14.62 0.61 2.51
N ILE A 199 -14.75 -0.12 3.60
CA ILE A 199 -13.59 -0.81 4.19
C ILE A 199 -13.31 -2.04 3.33
N ASP A 200 -12.10 -2.10 2.77
CA ASP A 200 -11.64 -3.26 2.01
C ASP A 200 -11.40 -4.43 2.98
N GLU A 201 -11.70 -5.65 2.55
CA GLU A 201 -11.36 -6.87 3.28
C GLU A 201 -9.85 -7.13 3.30
N PHE A 202 -9.11 -6.54 2.38
CA PHE A 202 -7.65 -6.58 2.30
C PHE A 202 -7.03 -5.33 2.92
N ALA A 203 -5.80 -5.49 3.38
CA ALA A 203 -5.00 -4.40 3.95
C ALA A 203 -3.57 -4.46 3.41
N TYR A 204 -2.77 -3.45 3.70
CA TYR A 204 -1.34 -3.51 3.41
C TYR A 204 -0.61 -4.19 4.57
N TYR A 205 0.26 -5.14 4.20
CA TYR A 205 1.08 -5.90 5.13
C TYR A 205 2.56 -5.81 4.74
N LEU A 206 3.42 -5.63 5.73
CA LEU A 206 4.84 -5.85 5.60
C LEU A 206 5.11 -7.34 5.76
N VAL A 207 5.79 -7.94 4.80
CA VAL A 207 6.13 -9.36 4.80
C VAL A 207 7.62 -9.59 4.62
N CYS A 208 8.18 -10.53 5.37
CA CYS A 208 9.55 -10.97 5.21
C CYS A 208 9.65 -12.47 5.54
N PRO A 209 10.71 -13.19 5.09
CA PRO A 209 10.92 -14.58 5.52
C PRO A 209 11.04 -14.69 7.04
N GLU A 210 10.38 -15.68 7.65
CA GLU A 210 10.43 -15.89 9.12
C GLU A 210 11.86 -15.98 9.66
N HIS A 211 12.78 -16.62 8.90
CA HIS A 211 14.18 -16.74 9.30
C HIS A 211 14.99 -15.43 9.21
N ALA A 212 14.46 -14.41 8.52
CA ALA A 212 15.13 -13.12 8.33
C ALA A 212 14.54 -12.01 9.24
N GLN A 213 13.47 -12.30 9.99
CA GLN A 213 12.74 -11.31 10.79
C GLN A 213 13.60 -10.59 11.85
N ASP A 214 14.67 -11.26 12.32
CA ASP A 214 15.59 -10.74 13.33
C ASP A 214 16.83 -10.05 12.72
N ASN A 215 16.88 -9.91 11.38
CA ASN A 215 17.89 -9.08 10.74
C ASN A 215 17.70 -7.61 11.18
N PRO A 216 18.74 -6.95 11.73
CA PRO A 216 18.61 -5.60 12.29
C PRO A 216 18.00 -4.59 11.31
N LYS A 217 18.38 -4.59 10.05
CA LYS A 217 17.82 -3.67 9.03
C LYS A 217 16.33 -3.89 8.79
N ILE A 218 15.92 -5.17 8.73
CA ILE A 218 14.51 -5.54 8.57
C ILE A 218 13.71 -5.12 9.80
N ALA A 219 14.24 -5.36 11.00
CA ALA A 219 13.60 -4.97 12.25
C ALA A 219 13.43 -3.44 12.35
N ILE A 220 14.48 -2.67 12.05
CA ILE A 220 14.46 -1.20 12.06
C ILE A 220 13.41 -0.67 11.06
N PHE A 221 13.41 -1.17 9.81
CA PHE A 221 12.45 -0.74 8.80
C PHE A 221 11.01 -1.11 9.19
N ARG A 222 10.80 -2.32 9.71
CA ARG A 222 9.51 -2.78 10.21
C ARG A 222 8.99 -1.87 11.33
N ASP A 223 9.81 -1.60 12.33
CA ASP A 223 9.41 -0.78 13.47
C ASP A 223 9.10 0.66 13.03
N TRP A 224 9.84 1.20 12.06
CA TRP A 224 9.55 2.49 11.48
C TRP A 224 8.22 2.49 10.72
N ILE A 225 8.00 1.58 9.76
CA ILE A 225 6.82 1.59 8.91
C ILE A 225 5.52 1.37 9.71
N LEU A 226 5.58 0.59 10.79
CA LEU A 226 4.43 0.33 11.66
C LEU A 226 4.09 1.50 12.60
N ASN A 227 5.01 2.45 12.80
CA ASN A 227 4.82 3.55 13.73
C ASN A 227 4.81 4.95 13.07
N VAL A 228 5.19 5.06 11.80
CA VAL A 228 5.34 6.36 11.12
C VAL A 228 4.06 7.18 11.10
N GLU A 229 2.89 6.57 10.99
CA GLU A 229 1.61 7.29 11.06
C GLU A 229 1.29 7.80 12.47
N LYS A 230 1.64 7.03 13.50
CA LYS A 230 1.43 7.47 14.90
C LYS A 230 2.27 8.69 15.23
N THR A 231 3.48 8.76 14.69
CA THR A 231 4.40 9.89 14.88
C THR A 231 3.88 11.16 14.19
N GLN A 232 3.35 11.04 12.97
CA GLN A 232 2.81 12.20 12.23
C GLN A 232 1.54 12.79 12.89
N LEU A 233 0.67 11.95 13.46
CA LEU A 233 -0.51 12.39 14.20
C LEU A 233 -0.12 13.16 15.48
N THR A 234 0.98 12.80 16.11
CA THR A 234 1.49 13.46 17.32
C THR A 234 2.08 14.84 16.98
N ASP A 235 2.82 14.95 15.89
CA ASP A 235 3.42 16.21 15.42
C ASP A 235 2.34 17.21 14.97
N ALA A 236 1.37 16.77 14.18
CA ALA A 236 0.23 17.60 13.75
C ALA A 236 -0.61 18.10 14.94
N SER A 237 -0.78 17.26 15.97
CA SER A 237 -1.49 17.66 17.21
C SER A 237 -0.67 18.61 18.07
N GLY A 238 0.66 18.52 18.01
CA GLY A 238 1.60 19.40 18.71
C GLY A 238 1.63 20.82 18.11
N GLU A 239 1.64 20.92 16.78
CA GLU A 239 1.64 22.20 16.07
C GLU A 239 0.32 22.99 16.28
N VAL A 240 -0.82 22.30 16.25
CA VAL A 240 -2.13 22.92 16.52
C VAL A 240 -2.24 23.43 17.96
N ARG A 241 -1.62 22.76 18.93
CA ARG A 241 -1.56 23.24 20.32
C ARG A 241 -0.66 24.47 20.51
N ASN A 242 0.44 24.53 19.75
CA ASN A 242 1.36 25.67 19.82
C ASN A 242 0.79 26.93 19.14
N ALA A 243 0.12 26.77 18.01
CA ALA A 243 -0.54 27.88 17.30
C ALA A 243 -1.66 28.54 18.14
N ARG A 244 -2.35 27.78 19.01
CA ARG A 244 -3.37 28.30 19.93
C ARG A 244 -2.82 28.96 21.20
N ARG A 245 -1.51 28.88 21.47
CA ARG A 245 -0.86 29.54 22.61
C ARG A 245 -0.20 30.88 22.27
N LEU A 246 -0.10 31.22 21.00
CA LEU A 246 0.55 32.44 20.49
C LEU A 246 -0.45 33.44 19.85
N GLY A 247 -1.74 33.19 19.92
CA GLY A 247 -2.84 34.09 19.58
C GLY A 247 -3.67 34.36 20.82
#